data_2d20fde34f6928ae75c6b11ddadad757
#
_entry.id   2d20fde34f6928ae75c6b11ddadad757
#
_cell.length_a   1.000
_cell.length_b   1.000
_cell.length_c   1.000
_cell.angle_alpha   90.00
_cell.angle_beta   90.00
_cell.angle_gamma   90.00
#
_symmetry.space_group_name_H-M   'P 1'
#
loop_
_entity.id
_entity.type
_entity.pdbx_description
1 polymer ?
#
loop_
_entity_poly.entity_id
_entity_poly.type
_entity_poly.pdbx_seq_one_letter_code
_entity_poly.pdbx_strand_id
1 'polypeptide(L)'
;MTHESAVYSPHVAASSLTPNQIVPLLIGATVGEVERELVLQTLARCDGNRTRAARVLGMSVRTLRNKIRQYSADGIDVTPHLD
;
A
#
# COMPACT_ATOMS: atom_id res chain seq x y z
N MET A 1 15.22 -3.97 -24.87
CA MET A 1 14.87 -4.23 -24.34
C MET A 1 14.54 -4.70 -23.86
N THR A 2 14.65 -5.13 -23.57
CA THR A 2 14.33 -5.56 -22.91
C THR A 2 14.04 -6.23 -22.34
N HIS A 3 14.18 -6.72 -21.97
CA HIS A 3 13.85 -7.33 -21.17
C HIS A 3 13.27 -7.68 -20.47
N GLU A 4 13.22 -7.72 -20.44
CA GLU A 4 12.65 -8.02 -19.72
C GLU A 4 11.89 -8.49 -19.47
N SER A 5 11.91 -8.80 -19.50
CA SER A 5 11.11 -9.34 -19.30
C SER A 5 10.56 -9.92 -18.98
N ALA A 6 10.96 -9.92 -19.24
CA ALA A 6 10.08 -10.50 -18.95
C ALA A 6 9.47 -11.43 -18.25
N VAL A 7 9.92 -11.91 -17.96
CA VAL A 7 9.39 -12.86 -17.11
C VAL A 7 9.25 -12.36 -15.75
N TYR A 8 8.14 -12.08 -15.35
CA TYR A 8 7.98 -11.75 -13.95
C TYR A 8 6.51 -11.80 -13.62
N SER A 9 6.23 -11.92 -12.33
CA SER A 9 4.88 -11.89 -11.83
C SER A 9 4.39 -10.45 -11.80
N PRO A 10 3.10 -10.23 -11.75
CA PRO A 10 2.55 -8.89 -11.56
C PRO A 10 3.10 -8.20 -10.32
N HIS A 11 3.42 -9.00 -9.30
CA HIS A 11 4.02 -8.48 -8.09
C HIS A 11 5.38 -7.82 -8.38
N VAL A 12 6.20 -8.47 -9.17
CA VAL A 12 7.50 -7.94 -9.54
C VAL A 12 7.35 -6.70 -10.41
N ALA A 13 6.38 -6.74 -11.33
CA ALA A 13 6.12 -5.60 -12.19
C ALA A 13 5.78 -4.37 -11.36
N ALA A 14 4.92 -4.52 -10.36
CA ALA A 14 4.55 -3.42 -9.50
C ALA A 14 5.75 -2.89 -8.74
N SER A 15 6.66 -3.78 -8.29
CA SER A 15 7.84 -3.37 -7.55
C SER A 15 8.86 -2.66 -8.42
N SER A 16 8.83 -2.89 -9.73
CA SER A 16 9.82 -2.31 -10.63
C SER A 16 9.53 -0.86 -10.98
N LEU A 17 8.33 -0.37 -10.66
CA LEU A 17 7.95 1.00 -10.94
C LEU A 17 8.36 1.89 -9.78
N THR A 18 8.94 3.04 -10.12
CA THR A 18 9.33 4.02 -9.10
C THR A 18 8.20 5.03 -8.91
N PRO A 19 8.19 5.72 -7.75
CA PRO A 19 7.15 6.72 -7.52
C PRO A 19 7.06 7.79 -8.60
N ASN A 20 8.18 8.23 -9.18
CA ASN A 20 8.13 9.28 -10.19
C ASN A 20 7.52 8.79 -11.51
N GLN A 21 7.35 7.49 -11.67
CA GLN A 21 6.67 6.93 -12.83
C GLN A 21 5.16 6.82 -12.60
N ILE A 22 4.75 6.69 -11.35
CA ILE A 22 3.35 6.46 -10.98
C ILE A 22 2.65 7.73 -10.56
N VAL A 23 3.34 8.58 -9.79
CA VAL A 23 2.73 9.77 -9.20
C VAL A 23 2.08 10.69 -10.23
N PRO A 24 2.63 10.88 -11.44
CA PRO A 24 1.95 11.72 -12.41
C PRO A 24 0.52 11.28 -12.72
N LEU A 25 0.22 9.99 -12.59
CA LEU A 25 -1.11 9.44 -12.82
C LEU A 25 -2.07 9.76 -11.67
N LEU A 26 -1.53 10.20 -10.55
CA LEU A 26 -2.31 10.46 -9.34
C LEU A 26 -2.63 11.94 -9.15
N ILE A 27 -2.10 12.80 -10.02
CA ILE A 27 -2.35 14.24 -9.91
C ILE A 27 -3.85 14.50 -10.00
N GLY A 28 -4.37 15.20 -9.01
CA GLY A 28 -5.80 15.43 -8.87
C GLY A 28 -6.39 14.70 -7.66
N ALA A 29 -5.74 13.63 -7.21
CA ALA A 29 -6.13 12.99 -5.97
C ALA A 29 -5.46 13.72 -4.80
N THR A 30 -6.09 13.69 -3.63
CA THR A 30 -5.48 14.30 -2.45
C THR A 30 -4.41 13.36 -1.88
N VAL A 31 -3.49 13.94 -1.11
CA VAL A 31 -2.47 13.14 -0.42
C VAL A 31 -3.13 12.10 0.47
N GLY A 32 -4.18 12.49 1.19
CA GLY A 32 -4.89 11.57 2.06
C GLY A 32 -5.52 10.41 1.32
N GLU A 33 -6.08 10.67 0.13
CA GLU A 33 -6.67 9.62 -0.69
C GLU A 33 -5.61 8.62 -1.16
N VAL A 34 -4.48 9.15 -1.63
CA VAL A 34 -3.39 8.29 -2.11
C VAL A 34 -2.80 7.48 -0.96
N GLU A 35 -2.57 8.13 0.18
CA GLU A 35 -2.02 7.46 1.35
C GLU A 35 -2.94 6.35 1.83
N ARG A 36 -4.24 6.64 1.94
CA ARG A 36 -5.20 5.65 2.39
C ARG A 36 -5.21 4.44 1.47
N GLU A 37 -5.27 4.68 0.17
CA GLU A 37 -5.29 3.58 -0.79
C GLU A 37 -4.02 2.74 -0.70
N LEU A 38 -2.87 3.39 -0.58
CA LEU A 38 -1.61 2.69 -0.44
C LEU A 38 -1.59 1.82 0.83
N VAL A 39 -2.07 2.37 1.94
CA VAL A 39 -2.12 1.64 3.20
C VAL A 39 -3.05 0.43 3.08
N LEU A 40 -4.24 0.63 2.54
CA LEU A 40 -5.23 -0.44 2.45
C LEU A 40 -4.75 -1.58 1.55
N GLN A 41 -4.17 -1.25 0.41
CA GLN A 41 -3.69 -2.27 -0.51
C GLN A 41 -2.48 -3.01 0.04
N THR A 42 -1.60 -2.30 0.74
CA THR A 42 -0.46 -2.94 1.38
C THR A 42 -0.91 -3.91 2.46
N LEU A 43 -1.88 -3.50 3.27
CA LEU A 43 -2.44 -4.39 4.29
C LEU A 43 -3.04 -5.65 3.67
N ALA A 44 -3.78 -5.50 2.58
CA ALA A 44 -4.37 -6.65 1.91
C ALA A 44 -3.30 -7.63 1.44
N ARG A 45 -2.21 -7.12 0.89
CA ARG A 45 -1.11 -7.97 0.42
C ARG A 45 -0.32 -8.60 1.54
N CYS A 46 -0.41 -8.04 2.73
CA CYS A 46 0.23 -8.60 3.92
C CYS A 46 -0.75 -9.40 4.77
N ASP A 47 -1.91 -9.76 4.22
CA ASP A 47 -2.95 -10.52 4.91
C ASP A 47 -3.33 -9.89 6.25
N GLY A 48 -3.31 -8.57 6.30
CA GLY A 48 -3.67 -7.82 7.50
C GLY A 48 -2.59 -7.73 8.55
N ASN A 49 -1.41 -8.27 8.29
CA ASN A 49 -0.31 -8.24 9.26
C ASN A 49 0.22 -6.81 9.39
N ARG A 50 -0.11 -6.15 10.53
CA ARG A 50 0.22 -4.75 10.75
C ARG A 50 1.72 -4.49 10.83
N THR A 51 2.44 -5.40 11.46
CA THR A 51 3.90 -5.27 11.60
C THR A 51 4.57 -5.32 10.24
N ARG A 52 4.16 -6.29 9.42
CA ARG A 52 4.74 -6.47 8.10
C ARG A 52 4.37 -5.29 7.19
N ALA A 53 3.11 -4.88 7.22
CA ALA A 53 2.64 -3.77 6.39
C ALA A 53 3.35 -2.47 6.76
N ALA A 54 3.53 -2.21 8.05
CA ALA A 54 4.23 -1.01 8.50
C ALA A 54 5.67 -0.99 7.96
N ARG A 55 6.33 -2.14 7.97
CA ARG A 55 7.68 -2.25 7.45
C ARG A 55 7.71 -1.93 5.96
N VAL A 56 6.78 -2.48 5.19
CA VAL A 56 6.69 -2.21 3.75
C VAL A 56 6.43 -0.73 3.49
N LEU A 57 5.56 -0.13 4.30
CA LEU A 57 5.16 1.27 4.13
C LEU A 57 6.19 2.26 4.68
N GLY A 58 7.18 1.77 5.44
CA GLY A 58 8.20 2.64 6.02
C GLY A 58 7.70 3.47 7.19
N MET A 59 6.72 2.97 7.94
CA MET A 59 6.20 3.67 9.09
C MET A 59 6.21 2.77 10.32
N SER A 60 6.03 3.34 11.51
CA SER A 60 5.95 2.56 12.73
C SER A 60 4.60 1.81 12.79
N VAL A 61 4.59 0.69 13.51
CA VAL A 61 3.36 -0.07 13.72
C VAL A 61 2.31 0.81 14.40
N ARG A 62 2.75 1.62 15.34
CA ARG A 62 1.85 2.52 16.06
C ARG A 62 1.16 3.49 15.10
N THR A 63 1.94 4.10 14.21
CA THR A 63 1.38 5.02 13.23
C THR A 63 0.38 4.32 12.33
N LEU A 64 0.73 3.13 11.87
CA LEU A 64 -0.17 2.36 11.01
C LEU A 64 -1.47 2.02 11.75
N ARG A 65 -1.37 1.58 12.99
CA ARG A 65 -2.57 1.26 13.77
C ARG A 65 -3.48 2.48 13.98
N ASN A 66 -2.87 3.64 14.18
CA ASN A 66 -3.64 4.86 14.32
C ASN A 66 -4.38 5.21 13.03
N LYS A 67 -3.72 5.04 11.88
CA LYS A 67 -4.36 5.27 10.58
C LYS A 67 -5.50 4.28 10.35
N ILE A 68 -5.28 3.02 10.65
CA ILE A 68 -6.32 2.00 10.51
C ILE A 68 -7.53 2.33 11.35
N ARG A 69 -7.29 2.77 12.59
CA ARG A 69 -8.38 3.16 13.48
C ARG A 69 -9.18 4.30 12.89
N GLN A 70 -8.50 5.28 12.30
CA GLN A 70 -9.15 6.41 11.65
C GLN A 70 -9.99 5.95 10.46
N TYR A 71 -9.44 5.08 9.63
CA TYR A 71 -10.16 4.58 8.46
C TYR A 71 -11.40 3.80 8.88
N SER A 72 -11.29 2.97 9.91
CA SER A 72 -12.43 2.22 10.43
C SER A 72 -13.50 3.16 10.98
N ALA A 73 -13.08 4.23 11.65
CA ALA A 73 -14.01 5.22 12.17
C ALA A 73 -14.73 5.94 11.03
N ASP A 74 -14.08 6.06 9.88
CA ASP A 74 -14.68 6.67 8.69
C ASP A 74 -15.56 5.69 7.90
N GLY A 75 -15.73 4.47 8.41
CA GLY A 75 -16.59 3.47 7.77
C GLY A 75 -15.92 2.68 6.65
N ILE A 76 -14.60 2.75 6.57
CA ILE A 76 -13.86 2.05 5.52
C ILE A 76 -13.51 0.64 6.00
N ASP A 77 -13.71 -0.35 5.13
CA ASP A 77 -13.33 -1.72 5.43
C ASP A 77 -11.81 -1.85 5.40
N VAL A 78 -11.27 -2.41 6.48
CA VAL A 78 -9.83 -2.65 6.58
C VAL A 78 -9.61 -4.15 6.76
N THR A 79 -8.65 -4.68 6.00
CA THR A 79 -8.33 -6.10 6.07
C THR A 79 -7.94 -6.50 7.49
N PRO A 80 -8.65 -7.46 8.10
CA PRO A 80 -8.31 -7.89 9.46
C PRO A 80 -7.01 -8.69 9.45
N HIS A 81 -6.35 -8.69 10.61
CA HIS A 81 -5.14 -9.51 10.76
C HIS A 81 -5.56 -10.96 10.91
N LEU A 82 -5.11 -11.78 9.98
CA LEU A 82 -5.37 -13.22 10.03
C LEU A 82 -4.23 -13.90 10.75
N ASP A 83 -4.57 -14.62 11.78
CA ASP A 83 -3.57 -15.38 12.55
C ASP A 83 -3.39 -16.79 12.03
#